data_e427c260791d054db091f2382a416d5c
#
_entry.id   e427c260791d054db091f2382a416d5c
#
_cell.length_a   1.000
_cell.length_b   1.000
_cell.length_c   1.000
_cell.angle_alpha   90.00
_cell.angle_beta   90.00
_cell.angle_gamma   90.00
#
_symmetry.space_group_name_H-M   'P 1'
#
loop_
_entity.id
_entity.type
_entity.pdbx_description
1 polymer ?
#
loop_
_entity_poly.entity_id
_entity_poly.type
_entity_poly.pdbx_seq_one_letter_code
_entity_poly.pdbx_strand_id
1 'polypeptide(L)'
;PNGTEEDVAGHNLGNLILTALTQTCGSFFEAVQKIQNILNVKGKIIPATSQVITLYAQMEDGVVVRGEANIPDVNNHIRKVFYETFVVAEKEAINAIKEADLIIYGIGSVYTSILPNVIIPDIRSALQQSHAKKVYFCNAMSQPGETDGYSVEDHVEALKKHGAPVD
;
A
#
# COMPACT_ATOMS: atom_id res chain seq x y z
N PRO A 1 -14.90 7.41 -27.79
CA PRO A 1 -13.59 7.48 -27.19
C PRO A 1 -12.79 6.34 -27.80
N ASN A 2 -11.88 6.70 -28.68
CA ASN A 2 -11.04 5.74 -29.39
C ASN A 2 -9.76 5.56 -28.58
N GLY A 3 -9.79 4.64 -27.59
CA GLY A 3 -8.56 4.13 -26.98
C GLY A 3 -7.80 3.32 -28.02
N THR A 4 -6.55 3.65 -28.27
CA THR A 4 -5.67 2.88 -29.14
C THR A 4 -5.12 1.67 -28.42
N GLU A 5 -4.67 0.64 -29.12
CA GLU A 5 -4.02 -0.53 -28.50
C GLU A 5 -2.82 -0.12 -27.61
N GLU A 6 -2.18 1.01 -27.88
CA GLU A 6 -1.09 1.58 -27.10
C GLU A 6 -1.53 2.05 -25.71
N ASP A 7 -2.77 2.51 -25.53
CA ASP A 7 -3.30 2.97 -24.23
C ASP A 7 -3.51 1.82 -23.22
N VAL A 8 -3.51 0.58 -23.69
CA VAL A 8 -3.73 -0.63 -22.89
C VAL A 8 -2.45 -1.43 -22.70
N ALA A 9 -1.45 -1.21 -23.59
CA ALA A 9 -0.19 -1.91 -23.55
C ALA A 9 0.59 -1.61 -22.24
N GLY A 10 0.99 -2.68 -21.53
CA GLY A 10 1.74 -2.57 -20.28
C GLY A 10 0.88 -2.51 -19.01
N HIS A 11 -0.44 -2.42 -19.10
CA HIS A 11 -1.31 -2.48 -17.95
C HIS A 11 -1.67 -3.90 -17.55
N ASN A 12 -1.64 -4.18 -16.24
CA ASN A 12 -2.12 -5.44 -15.69
C ASN A 12 -3.63 -5.57 -15.90
N LEU A 13 -4.11 -6.76 -16.34
CA LEU A 13 -5.53 -7.03 -16.59
C LEU A 13 -6.41 -6.68 -15.38
N GLY A 14 -5.95 -6.97 -14.15
CA GLY A 14 -6.67 -6.63 -12.93
C GLY A 14 -6.90 -5.12 -12.78
N ASN A 15 -5.89 -4.31 -13.11
CA ASN A 15 -6.00 -2.86 -13.07
C ASN A 15 -6.98 -2.33 -14.13
N LEU A 16 -7.01 -2.92 -15.32
CA LEU A 16 -7.96 -2.57 -16.38
C LEU A 16 -9.40 -2.89 -15.95
N ILE A 17 -9.64 -4.05 -15.35
CA ILE A 17 -10.95 -4.44 -14.83
C ILE A 17 -11.39 -3.48 -13.72
N LEU A 18 -10.50 -3.17 -12.75
CA LEU A 18 -10.81 -2.23 -11.67
C LEU A 18 -11.10 -0.82 -12.20
N THR A 19 -10.34 -0.34 -13.17
CA THR A 19 -10.58 0.97 -13.80
C THR A 19 -11.95 1.02 -14.48
N ALA A 20 -12.29 0.00 -15.28
CA ALA A 20 -13.58 -0.09 -15.94
C ALA A 20 -14.75 -0.17 -14.93
N LEU A 21 -14.59 -0.95 -13.86
CA LEU A 21 -15.57 -1.02 -12.79
C LEU A 21 -15.70 0.29 -12.03
N THR A 22 -14.60 1.00 -11.76
CA THR A 22 -14.63 2.29 -11.09
C THR A 22 -15.41 3.32 -11.90
N GLN A 23 -15.21 3.36 -13.21
CA GLN A 23 -15.96 4.24 -14.10
C GLN A 23 -17.45 3.92 -14.14
N THR A 24 -17.82 2.64 -14.08
CA THR A 24 -19.23 2.20 -14.13
C THR A 24 -19.96 2.32 -12.80
N CYS A 25 -19.26 2.16 -11.69
CA CYS A 25 -19.82 2.20 -10.32
C CYS A 25 -19.83 3.61 -9.72
N GLY A 26 -19.02 4.53 -10.27
CA GLY A 26 -18.90 5.88 -9.74
C GLY A 26 -17.90 6.03 -8.58
N SER A 27 -17.43 4.93 -7.98
CA SER A 27 -16.39 4.97 -6.95
C SER A 27 -15.47 3.74 -6.99
N PHE A 28 -14.22 3.93 -6.56
CA PHE A 28 -13.25 2.84 -6.45
C PHE A 28 -13.66 1.82 -5.38
N PHE A 29 -14.23 2.30 -4.27
CA PHE A 29 -14.72 1.44 -3.20
C PHE A 29 -15.80 0.46 -3.71
N GLU A 30 -16.81 0.98 -4.42
CA GLU A 30 -17.86 0.13 -4.99
C GLU A 30 -17.33 -0.84 -6.06
N ALA A 31 -16.35 -0.42 -6.85
CA ALA A 31 -15.68 -1.30 -7.81
C ALA A 31 -15.00 -2.49 -7.12
N VAL A 32 -14.28 -2.25 -6.02
CA VAL A 32 -13.65 -3.30 -5.22
C VAL A 32 -14.69 -4.24 -4.63
N GLN A 33 -15.82 -3.73 -4.11
CA GLN A 33 -16.90 -4.56 -3.60
C GLN A 33 -17.52 -5.45 -4.69
N LYS A 34 -17.71 -4.93 -5.90
CA LYS A 34 -18.23 -5.71 -7.03
C LYS A 34 -17.26 -6.82 -7.46
N ILE A 35 -15.97 -6.53 -7.55
CA ILE A 35 -14.99 -7.53 -7.95
C ILE A 35 -14.87 -8.67 -6.92
N GLN A 36 -14.98 -8.35 -5.63
CA GLN A 36 -15.06 -9.36 -4.57
C GLN A 36 -16.22 -10.35 -4.80
N ASN A 37 -17.40 -9.81 -5.13
CA ASN A 37 -18.58 -10.63 -5.38
C ASN A 37 -18.40 -11.49 -6.64
N ILE A 38 -17.84 -10.93 -7.72
CA ILE A 38 -17.57 -11.66 -8.96
C ILE A 38 -16.58 -12.81 -8.73
N LEU A 39 -15.54 -12.57 -7.95
CA LEU A 39 -14.49 -13.56 -7.66
C LEU A 39 -14.85 -14.49 -6.48
N ASN A 40 -16.02 -14.33 -5.86
CA ASN A 40 -16.45 -15.09 -4.68
C ASN A 40 -15.38 -15.14 -3.59
N VAL A 41 -14.76 -13.99 -3.31
CA VAL A 41 -13.69 -13.86 -2.29
C VAL A 41 -14.26 -14.12 -0.91
N LYS A 42 -13.60 -14.99 -0.14
CA LYS A 42 -13.90 -15.15 1.30
C LYS A 42 -13.23 -14.05 2.08
N GLY A 43 -13.98 -13.36 2.93
CA GLY A 43 -13.53 -12.18 3.66
C GLY A 43 -13.86 -10.87 2.94
N LYS A 44 -13.22 -9.78 3.34
CA LYS A 44 -13.44 -8.45 2.78
C LYS A 44 -12.13 -7.89 2.26
N ILE A 45 -12.15 -7.31 1.06
CA ILE A 45 -11.08 -6.45 0.55
C ILE A 45 -11.54 -5.00 0.80
N ILE A 46 -10.78 -4.26 1.57
CA ILE A 46 -11.13 -2.89 1.94
C ILE A 46 -9.98 -1.99 1.46
N PRO A 47 -10.23 -1.03 0.55
CA PRO A 47 -9.23 -0.05 0.19
C PRO A 47 -8.82 0.77 1.40
N ALA A 48 -7.54 1.12 1.51
CA ALA A 48 -7.07 2.02 2.55
C ALA A 48 -7.59 3.45 2.35
N THR A 49 -7.73 3.86 1.09
CA THR A 49 -8.31 5.14 0.65
C THR A 49 -8.90 4.97 -0.75
N SER A 50 -9.89 5.80 -1.08
CA SER A 50 -10.44 5.94 -2.44
C SER A 50 -9.85 7.13 -3.22
N GLN A 51 -8.92 7.86 -2.62
CA GLN A 51 -8.25 8.98 -3.28
C GLN A 51 -7.22 8.47 -4.29
N VAL A 52 -7.08 9.19 -5.40
CA VAL A 52 -5.95 9.02 -6.30
C VAL A 52 -4.74 9.72 -5.68
N ILE A 53 -3.75 8.94 -5.30
CA ILE A 53 -2.57 9.41 -4.58
C ILE A 53 -1.29 9.02 -5.32
N THR A 54 -0.23 9.79 -5.10
CA THR A 54 1.11 9.48 -5.59
C THR A 54 2.05 9.28 -4.41
N LEU A 55 2.72 8.14 -4.38
CA LEU A 55 3.74 7.84 -3.39
C LEU A 55 5.04 8.57 -3.75
N TYR A 56 5.70 9.12 -2.73
CA TYR A 56 7.03 9.70 -2.83
C TYR A 56 7.99 8.96 -1.90
N ALA A 57 9.23 8.81 -2.34
CA ALA A 57 10.31 8.32 -1.50
C ALA A 57 11.40 9.38 -1.38
N GLN A 58 11.88 9.63 -0.17
CA GLN A 58 13.12 10.37 0.06
C GLN A 58 14.23 9.37 0.27
N MET A 59 15.27 9.50 -0.52
CA MET A 59 16.47 8.68 -0.43
C MET A 59 17.43 9.21 0.65
N GLU A 60 18.42 8.39 1.03
CA GLU A 60 19.42 8.78 2.06
C GLU A 60 20.25 10.00 1.68
N ASP A 61 20.53 10.21 0.39
CA ASP A 61 21.22 11.40 -0.13
C ASP A 61 20.32 12.65 -0.23
N GLY A 62 19.03 12.52 0.14
CA GLY A 62 18.03 13.59 0.12
C GLY A 62 17.27 13.73 -1.20
N VAL A 63 17.60 12.98 -2.24
CA VAL A 63 16.83 12.95 -3.49
C VAL A 63 15.40 12.48 -3.21
N VAL A 64 14.43 13.12 -3.84
CA VAL A 64 13.02 12.75 -3.77
C VAL A 64 12.57 12.14 -5.09
N VAL A 65 12.06 10.93 -5.01
CA VAL A 65 11.54 10.16 -6.15
C VAL A 65 10.02 10.15 -6.11
N ARG A 66 9.40 10.46 -7.23
CA ARG A 66 7.95 10.51 -7.39
C ARG A 66 7.44 9.26 -8.10
N GLY A 67 6.41 8.62 -7.52
CA GLY A 67 5.73 7.45 -8.08
C GLY A 67 6.40 6.13 -7.71
N GLU A 68 5.58 5.17 -7.27
CA GLU A 68 6.07 3.88 -6.75
C GLU A 68 6.89 3.10 -7.80
N ALA A 69 6.52 3.19 -9.08
CA ALA A 69 7.19 2.49 -10.16
C ALA A 69 8.64 2.98 -10.40
N ASN A 70 8.94 4.21 -10.01
CA ASN A 70 10.26 4.82 -10.21
C ASN A 70 11.21 4.60 -9.00
N ILE A 71 10.66 4.22 -7.85
CA ILE A 71 11.44 4.06 -6.61
C ILE A 71 12.51 2.98 -6.76
N PRO A 72 12.22 1.78 -7.29
CA PRO A 72 13.22 0.73 -7.43
C PRO A 72 14.33 1.04 -8.43
N ASP A 73 14.10 1.96 -9.36
CA ASP A 73 15.07 2.34 -10.40
C ASP A 73 16.20 3.23 -9.88
N VAL A 74 16.06 3.75 -8.66
CA VAL A 74 17.06 4.61 -8.04
C VAL A 74 18.00 3.74 -7.20
N ASN A 75 19.27 3.65 -7.62
CA ASN A 75 20.29 2.89 -6.92
C ASN A 75 20.74 3.59 -5.63
N ASN A 76 19.83 3.70 -4.65
CA ASN A 76 20.07 4.33 -3.35
C ASN A 76 19.09 3.77 -2.30
N HIS A 77 19.44 3.90 -1.02
CA HIS A 77 18.57 3.45 0.08
C HIS A 77 17.44 4.43 0.35
N ILE A 78 16.26 3.88 0.64
CA ILE A 78 15.09 4.67 0.97
C ILE A 78 15.14 5.07 2.46
N ARG A 79 15.14 6.37 2.70
CA ARG A 79 15.07 6.92 4.07
C ARG A 79 13.65 6.92 4.61
N LYS A 80 12.68 7.35 3.78
CA LYS A 80 11.26 7.36 4.11
C LYS A 80 10.38 7.44 2.87
N VAL A 81 9.15 6.97 3.00
CA VAL A 81 8.07 7.20 2.04
C VAL A 81 7.02 8.14 2.63
N PHE A 82 6.34 8.90 1.77
CA PHE A 82 5.36 9.89 2.19
C PHE A 82 4.39 10.27 1.06
N TYR A 83 3.33 10.96 1.43
CA TYR A 83 2.41 11.64 0.51
C TYR A 83 2.57 13.16 0.65
N GLU A 84 2.51 13.90 -0.46
CA GLU A 84 2.56 15.38 -0.43
C GLU A 84 1.25 15.98 0.07
N THR A 85 0.14 15.28 -0.11
CA THR A 85 -1.19 15.74 0.27
C THR A 85 -1.72 14.93 1.43
N PHE A 86 -2.66 15.51 2.17
CA PHE A 86 -3.37 14.78 3.21
C PHE A 86 -4.24 13.68 2.58
N VAL A 87 -4.05 12.45 3.03
CA VAL A 87 -4.80 11.27 2.56
C VAL A 87 -5.80 10.87 3.63
N VAL A 88 -7.07 10.78 3.21
CA VAL A 88 -8.18 10.34 4.08
C VAL A 88 -8.35 8.84 3.95
N ALA A 89 -8.38 8.15 5.08
CA ALA A 89 -8.62 6.71 5.11
C ALA A 89 -10.10 6.36 4.93
N GLU A 90 -10.37 5.19 4.35
CA GLU A 90 -11.71 4.62 4.39
C GLU A 90 -12.13 4.25 5.82
N LYS A 91 -13.33 4.64 6.21
CA LYS A 91 -13.87 4.37 7.54
C LYS A 91 -13.93 2.87 7.85
N GLU A 92 -14.26 2.07 6.85
CA GLU A 92 -14.29 0.60 6.98
C GLU A 92 -12.91 0.02 7.27
N ALA A 93 -11.84 0.57 6.68
CA ALA A 93 -10.47 0.15 6.97
C ALA A 93 -10.09 0.45 8.43
N ILE A 94 -10.43 1.65 8.92
CA ILE A 94 -10.21 2.04 10.32
C ILE A 94 -10.96 1.11 11.26
N ASN A 95 -12.23 0.81 10.98
CA ASN A 95 -13.06 -0.08 11.81
C ASN A 95 -12.50 -1.51 11.81
N ALA A 96 -12.13 -2.05 10.65
CA ALA A 96 -11.53 -3.38 10.56
C ALA A 96 -10.24 -3.50 11.40
N ILE A 97 -9.39 -2.46 11.42
CA ILE A 97 -8.19 -2.43 12.25
C ILE A 97 -8.54 -2.41 13.74
N LYS A 98 -9.56 -1.65 14.13
CA LYS A 98 -9.99 -1.54 15.55
C LYS A 98 -10.63 -2.82 16.07
N GLU A 99 -11.32 -3.56 15.21
CA GLU A 99 -12.05 -4.79 15.57
C GLU A 99 -11.18 -6.06 15.41
N ALA A 100 -9.97 -5.93 14.87
CA ALA A 100 -9.09 -7.07 14.64
C ALA A 100 -8.53 -7.65 15.95
N ASP A 101 -8.43 -8.97 16.02
CA ASP A 101 -7.68 -9.70 17.05
C ASP A 101 -6.20 -9.89 16.66
N LEU A 102 -5.94 -9.93 15.36
CA LEU A 102 -4.61 -10.08 14.78
C LEU A 102 -4.49 -9.18 13.55
N ILE A 103 -3.40 -8.43 13.49
CA ILE A 103 -3.02 -7.62 12.32
C ILE A 103 -1.74 -8.20 11.73
N ILE A 104 -1.76 -8.43 10.42
CA ILE A 104 -0.62 -8.97 9.69
C ILE A 104 -0.16 -7.95 8.67
N TYR A 105 1.11 -7.52 8.75
CA TYR A 105 1.76 -6.77 7.70
C TYR A 105 2.39 -7.73 6.69
N GLY A 106 2.08 -7.53 5.43
CA GLY A 106 2.55 -8.39 4.33
C GLY A 106 1.39 -9.10 3.66
N ILE A 107 1.56 -9.74 2.58
CA ILE A 107 2.78 -9.99 1.79
C ILE A 107 2.95 -8.82 0.82
N GLY A 108 4.19 -8.42 0.55
CA GLY A 108 4.49 -7.37 -0.43
C GLY A 108 5.74 -6.58 -0.05
N SER A 109 6.13 -5.67 -0.91
CA SER A 109 7.23 -4.75 -0.67
C SER A 109 6.98 -3.88 0.56
N VAL A 110 7.99 -3.71 1.39
CA VAL A 110 7.89 -2.85 2.58
C VAL A 110 7.54 -1.43 2.18
N TYR A 111 8.29 -0.84 1.25
CA TYR A 111 8.18 0.58 0.93
C TYR A 111 7.08 0.91 -0.08
N THR A 112 6.81 0.04 -1.04
CA THR A 112 5.84 0.31 -2.11
C THR A 112 4.50 -0.40 -1.95
N SER A 113 4.39 -1.40 -1.04
CA SER A 113 3.12 -2.12 -0.82
C SER A 113 2.58 -1.98 0.61
N ILE A 114 3.42 -2.15 1.64
CA ILE A 114 2.96 -2.15 3.05
C ILE A 114 2.88 -0.72 3.58
N LEU A 115 4.00 0.00 3.56
CA LEU A 115 4.09 1.35 4.13
C LEU A 115 3.14 2.37 3.51
N PRO A 116 2.78 2.32 2.21
CA PRO A 116 1.78 3.22 1.65
C PRO A 116 0.44 3.20 2.41
N ASN A 117 0.04 2.05 2.92
CA ASN A 117 -1.18 1.95 3.74
C ASN A 117 -0.95 2.50 5.16
N VAL A 118 0.19 2.16 5.76
CA VAL A 118 0.52 2.52 7.14
C VAL A 118 0.70 4.02 7.34
N ILE A 119 1.32 4.72 6.38
CA ILE A 119 1.61 6.16 6.50
C ILE A 119 0.36 7.05 6.37
N ILE A 120 -0.80 6.51 6.01
CA ILE A 120 -2.07 7.23 6.05
C ILE A 120 -2.39 7.56 7.52
N PRO A 121 -2.56 8.84 7.89
CA PRO A 121 -2.59 9.26 9.30
C PRO A 121 -3.61 8.52 10.17
N ASP A 122 -4.83 8.35 9.66
CA ASP A 122 -5.90 7.68 10.41
C ASP A 122 -5.66 6.18 10.56
N ILE A 123 -5.10 5.53 9.53
CA ILE A 123 -4.70 4.12 9.59
C ILE A 123 -3.57 3.93 10.60
N ARG A 124 -2.54 4.76 10.54
CA ARG A 124 -1.43 4.72 11.50
C ARG A 124 -1.93 4.89 12.93
N SER A 125 -2.82 5.85 13.15
CA SER A 125 -3.43 6.08 14.48
C SER A 125 -4.23 4.85 14.94
N ALA A 126 -5.04 4.26 14.06
CA ALA A 126 -5.81 3.06 14.37
C ALA A 126 -4.90 1.87 14.71
N LEU A 127 -3.81 1.66 13.95
CA LEU A 127 -2.82 0.62 14.21
C LEU A 127 -2.15 0.79 15.58
N GLN A 128 -1.79 2.02 15.95
CA GLN A 128 -1.16 2.34 17.24
C GLN A 128 -2.10 2.15 18.42
N GLN A 129 -3.39 2.40 18.24
CA GLN A 129 -4.41 2.28 19.28
C GLN A 129 -5.01 0.86 19.38
N SER A 130 -4.84 0.04 18.37
CA SER A 130 -5.38 -1.32 18.33
C SER A 130 -4.70 -2.22 19.37
N HIS A 131 -5.51 -3.03 20.08
CA HIS A 131 -5.05 -4.06 20.99
C HIS A 131 -4.70 -5.39 20.30
N ALA A 132 -4.96 -5.49 18.99
CA ALA A 132 -4.60 -6.65 18.18
C ALA A 132 -3.09 -6.94 18.26
N LYS A 133 -2.74 -8.21 18.26
CA LYS A 133 -1.35 -8.62 18.03
C LYS A 133 -0.93 -8.25 16.61
N LYS A 134 0.26 -7.69 16.44
CA LYS A 134 0.75 -7.20 15.16
C LYS A 134 1.99 -7.98 14.73
N VAL A 135 1.86 -8.69 13.63
CA VAL A 135 2.88 -9.61 13.10
C VAL A 135 3.30 -9.16 11.71
N TYR A 136 4.58 -9.21 11.44
CA TYR A 136 5.12 -8.95 10.10
C TYR A 136 5.57 -10.26 9.45
N PHE A 137 5.05 -10.54 8.26
CA PHE A 137 5.58 -11.58 7.39
C PHE A 137 6.70 -11.00 6.53
N CYS A 138 7.94 -11.21 6.99
CA CYS A 138 9.10 -10.74 6.28
C CYS A 138 9.27 -11.47 4.94
N ASN A 139 9.62 -10.72 3.90
CA ASN A 139 9.98 -11.29 2.62
C ASN A 139 11.19 -12.21 2.76
N ALA A 140 11.14 -13.36 2.08
CA ALA A 140 12.22 -14.34 2.11
C ALA A 140 13.49 -13.86 1.37
N MET A 141 13.34 -12.86 0.50
CA MET A 141 14.42 -12.25 -0.27
C MET A 141 14.29 -10.72 -0.23
N SER A 142 15.43 -10.02 -0.27
CA SER A 142 15.46 -8.58 -0.49
C SER A 142 14.88 -8.23 -1.85
N GLN A 143 14.31 -7.04 -1.96
CA GLN A 143 13.76 -6.52 -3.21
C GLN A 143 14.75 -5.53 -3.81
N PRO A 144 15.25 -5.80 -5.04
CA PRO A 144 16.19 -4.91 -5.71
C PRO A 144 15.65 -3.48 -5.80
N GLY A 145 16.48 -2.50 -5.48
CA GLY A 145 16.13 -1.08 -5.49
C GLY A 145 15.31 -0.58 -4.29
N GLU A 146 14.88 -1.47 -3.39
CA GLU A 146 14.10 -1.10 -2.20
C GLU A 146 14.74 -1.56 -0.89
N THR A 147 15.07 -2.85 -0.79
CA THR A 147 15.57 -3.46 0.46
C THR A 147 16.86 -4.24 0.23
N ASP A 148 17.72 -3.77 -0.67
CA ASP A 148 19.02 -4.40 -0.93
C ASP A 148 19.85 -4.48 0.34
N GLY A 149 20.30 -5.70 0.66
CA GLY A 149 21.14 -5.96 1.82
C GLY A 149 20.41 -5.92 3.18
N TYR A 150 19.08 -5.77 3.20
CA TYR A 150 18.32 -5.73 4.46
C TYR A 150 18.33 -7.08 5.16
N SER A 151 18.58 -7.04 6.47
CA SER A 151 18.24 -8.11 7.40
C SER A 151 16.76 -8.07 7.78
N VAL A 152 16.28 -9.04 8.55
CA VAL A 152 14.92 -9.02 9.11
C VAL A 152 14.74 -7.82 10.03
N GLU A 153 15.77 -7.47 10.80
CA GLU A 153 15.80 -6.34 11.72
C GLU A 153 15.63 -5.02 10.96
N ASP A 154 16.31 -4.86 9.82
CA ASP A 154 16.18 -3.66 8.98
C ASP A 154 14.76 -3.46 8.43
N HIS A 155 14.10 -4.56 8.03
CA HIS A 155 12.70 -4.52 7.61
C HIS A 155 11.78 -4.07 8.75
N VAL A 156 11.96 -4.63 9.95
CA VAL A 156 11.16 -4.25 11.14
C VAL A 156 11.44 -2.81 11.53
N GLU A 157 12.69 -2.36 11.46
CA GLU A 157 13.07 -0.98 11.75
C GLU A 157 12.43 0.00 10.75
N ALA A 158 12.39 -0.34 9.46
CA ALA A 158 11.70 0.46 8.45
C ALA A 158 10.21 0.61 8.77
N LEU A 159 9.53 -0.47 9.17
CA LEU A 159 8.14 -0.42 9.61
C LEU A 159 7.95 0.49 10.83
N LYS A 160 8.77 0.34 11.86
CA LYS A 160 8.71 1.13 13.10
C LYS A 160 8.98 2.61 12.86
N LYS A 161 9.96 2.96 12.03
CA LYS A 161 10.27 4.34 11.64
C LYS A 161 9.10 5.05 10.96
N HIS A 162 8.26 4.30 10.26
CA HIS A 162 7.06 4.83 9.62
C HIS A 162 5.80 4.76 10.50
N GLY A 163 5.96 4.29 11.74
CA GLY A 163 4.88 4.28 12.75
C GLY A 163 4.00 3.02 12.73
N ALA A 164 4.44 1.93 12.07
CA ALA A 164 3.81 0.63 12.19
C ALA A 164 4.30 -0.07 13.48
N PRO A 165 3.44 -0.29 14.50
CA PRO A 165 3.81 -1.12 15.63
C PRO A 165 3.94 -2.59 15.19
N VAL A 166 4.99 -3.27 15.65
CA VAL A 166 5.24 -4.70 15.43
C VAL A 166 5.59 -5.31 16.77
N ASP A 167 4.91 -6.41 17.15
CA ASP A 167 5.09 -7.14 18.42
C ASP A 167 6.19 -8.19 18.34
#